data_23ac3ca89b2163f11f33e09f482e5148
#
_entry.id   23ac3ca89b2163f11f33e09f482e5148
#
_cell.length_a   1.000
_cell.length_b   1.000
_cell.length_c   1.000
_cell.angle_alpha   90.00
_cell.angle_beta   90.00
_cell.angle_gamma   90.00
#
_symmetry.space_group_name_H-M   'P 1'
#
loop_
_entity.id
_entity.type
_entity.pdbx_description
1 polymer ?
#
loop_
_entity_poly.entity_id
_entity_poly.type
_entity_poly.pdbx_seq_one_letter_code
_entity_poly.pdbx_strand_id
1 'polypeptide(L)'
;MPNDRDELPENARQQLDDLFRSDPLMDQLGAELLMWSPGNAKVQATIEVAHTNFLGGGHGGIMFSLGDIAMSFASNGYGRQSVATQIDISYHRGVRPGDTITATASEISRTRRFAHHRVELTVNDRLVASATGTTYRTDEWILGPDIWPDEWREKY
;
A
#
# COMPACT_ATOMS: atom_id res chain seq x y z
N MET A 1 -21.40 -4.64 -4.73
CA MET A 1 -21.68 -4.47 -3.29
C MET A 1 -20.74 -5.38 -2.54
N PRO A 2 -19.93 -4.91 -1.61
CA PRO A 2 -19.21 -5.80 -0.71
C PRO A 2 -20.24 -6.59 0.09
N ASN A 3 -20.05 -7.88 0.17
CA ASN A 3 -20.94 -8.74 0.94
C ASN A 3 -20.66 -8.49 2.43
N ASP A 4 -21.67 -8.29 3.27
CA ASP A 4 -21.57 -8.09 4.74
C ASP A 4 -20.71 -9.14 5.48
N ARG A 5 -20.29 -10.20 4.76
CA ARG A 5 -19.43 -11.27 5.28
C ARG A 5 -17.93 -10.98 5.18
N ASP A 6 -17.54 -9.87 4.54
CA ASP A 6 -16.13 -9.51 4.28
C ASP A 6 -15.70 -8.28 5.08
N GLU A 7 -16.47 -7.87 6.08
CA GLU A 7 -16.06 -6.80 6.97
C GLU A 7 -15.09 -7.30 8.02
N LEU A 8 -13.96 -6.60 8.11
CA LEU A 8 -12.99 -6.80 9.19
C LEU A 8 -13.66 -6.63 10.56
N PRO A 9 -13.32 -7.47 11.54
CA PRO A 9 -13.70 -7.20 12.92
C PRO A 9 -13.26 -5.80 13.33
N GLU A 10 -14.15 -5.00 13.94
CA GLU A 10 -13.91 -3.59 14.22
C GLU A 10 -12.66 -3.36 15.08
N ASN A 11 -12.41 -4.23 16.06
CA ASN A 11 -11.21 -4.17 16.88
C ASN A 11 -9.93 -4.44 16.08
N ALA A 12 -9.96 -5.32 15.09
CA ALA A 12 -8.83 -5.60 14.21
C ALA A 12 -8.61 -4.42 13.25
N ARG A 13 -9.70 -3.86 12.69
CA ARG A 13 -9.64 -2.70 11.80
C ARG A 13 -8.94 -1.52 12.47
N GLN A 14 -9.36 -1.16 13.68
CA GLN A 14 -8.77 -0.02 14.40
C GLN A 14 -7.28 -0.25 14.69
N GLN A 15 -6.91 -1.43 15.16
CA GLN A 15 -5.52 -1.75 15.47
C GLN A 15 -4.63 -1.80 14.23
N LEU A 16 -5.14 -2.31 13.09
CA LEU A 16 -4.41 -2.25 11.82
C LEU A 16 -4.27 -0.81 11.31
N ASP A 17 -5.31 0.01 11.41
CA ASP A 17 -5.25 1.42 11.00
C ASP A 17 -4.17 2.16 11.79
N ASP A 18 -4.14 1.99 13.11
CA ASP A 18 -3.12 2.58 13.98
C ASP A 18 -1.72 2.09 13.61
N LEU A 19 -1.56 0.80 13.32
CA LEU A 19 -0.29 0.21 12.93
C LEU A 19 0.20 0.76 11.59
N PHE A 20 -0.67 0.81 10.57
CA PHE A 20 -0.31 1.34 9.25
C PHE A 20 0.07 2.81 9.30
N ARG A 21 -0.67 3.63 10.09
CA ARG A 21 -0.35 5.05 10.28
C ARG A 21 0.93 5.29 11.07
N SER A 22 1.42 4.30 11.78
CA SER A 22 2.69 4.37 12.53
C SER A 22 3.92 3.95 11.70
N ASP A 23 3.76 3.71 10.40
CA ASP A 23 4.88 3.32 9.53
C ASP A 23 5.96 4.41 9.49
N PRO A 24 7.20 4.12 9.96
CA PRO A 24 8.25 5.15 10.07
C PRO A 24 8.68 5.75 8.73
N LEU A 25 8.55 5.01 7.62
CA LEU A 25 8.92 5.52 6.30
C LEU A 25 7.89 6.54 5.82
N MET A 26 6.62 6.37 6.16
CA MET A 26 5.60 7.38 5.89
C MET A 26 5.96 8.72 6.52
N ASP A 27 6.37 8.73 7.78
CA ASP A 27 6.78 9.96 8.47
C ASP A 27 7.97 10.63 7.75
N GLN A 28 8.97 9.85 7.35
CA GLN A 28 10.15 10.37 6.63
C GLN A 28 9.81 10.96 5.26
N LEU A 29 8.79 10.42 4.59
CA LEU A 29 8.34 10.89 3.29
C LEU A 29 7.27 11.98 3.37
N GLY A 30 6.81 12.34 4.57
CA GLY A 30 5.64 13.19 4.74
C GLY A 30 4.39 12.60 4.10
N ALA A 31 4.28 11.27 4.10
CA ALA A 31 3.18 10.56 3.46
C ALA A 31 1.98 10.42 4.40
N GLU A 32 0.81 10.35 3.81
CA GLU A 32 -0.48 10.20 4.49
C GLU A 32 -1.25 9.00 3.94
N LEU A 33 -1.77 8.17 4.83
CA LEU A 33 -2.70 7.10 4.48
C LEU A 33 -4.11 7.67 4.33
N LEU A 34 -4.63 7.69 3.10
CA LEU A 34 -5.95 8.21 2.78
C LEU A 34 -7.06 7.18 3.02
N MET A 35 -6.80 5.94 2.63
CA MET A 35 -7.75 4.83 2.84
C MET A 35 -7.05 3.49 2.67
N TRP A 36 -7.62 2.48 3.30
CA TRP A 36 -7.27 1.09 3.06
C TRP A 36 -8.47 0.18 3.33
N SER A 37 -8.44 -0.96 2.69
CA SER A 37 -9.30 -2.11 2.94
C SER A 37 -8.56 -3.37 2.48
N PRO A 38 -9.01 -4.57 2.81
CA PRO A 38 -8.41 -5.78 2.27
C PRO A 38 -8.24 -5.72 0.75
N GLY A 39 -7.01 -5.83 0.28
CA GLY A 39 -6.65 -5.77 -1.14
C GLY A 39 -6.56 -4.38 -1.76
N ASN A 40 -6.84 -3.30 -1.02
CA ASN A 40 -6.79 -1.93 -1.56
C ASN A 40 -6.17 -0.96 -0.56
N ALA A 41 -5.39 -0.01 -1.07
CA ALA A 41 -4.92 1.12 -0.25
C ALA A 41 -4.60 2.34 -1.12
N LYS A 42 -4.66 3.51 -0.50
CA LYS A 42 -4.31 4.78 -1.13
C LYS A 42 -3.49 5.61 -0.14
N VAL A 43 -2.31 6.01 -0.57
CA VAL A 43 -1.41 6.89 0.17
C VAL A 43 -1.01 8.08 -0.69
N GLN A 44 -0.67 9.20 -0.07
CA GLN A 44 -0.19 10.37 -0.80
C GLN A 44 1.00 11.02 -0.11
N ALA A 45 1.82 11.74 -0.87
CA ALA A 45 2.83 12.63 -0.34
C ALA A 45 3.06 13.79 -1.31
N THR A 46 3.38 14.96 -0.77
CA THR A 46 3.82 16.10 -1.57
C THR A 46 5.32 16.06 -1.73
N ILE A 47 5.79 16.24 -2.97
CA ILE A 47 7.22 16.29 -3.27
C ILE A 47 7.82 17.55 -2.69
N GLU A 48 8.82 17.38 -1.85
CA GLU A 48 9.63 18.45 -1.28
C GLU A 48 11.02 18.49 -1.93
N VAL A 49 11.79 19.54 -1.65
CA VAL A 49 13.18 19.66 -2.15
C VAL A 49 14.05 18.48 -1.71
N ALA A 50 13.81 17.96 -0.48
CA ALA A 50 14.51 16.78 0.02
C ALA A 50 14.23 15.48 -0.78
N HIS A 51 13.17 15.48 -1.58
CA HIS A 51 12.77 14.35 -2.42
C HIS A 51 13.26 14.46 -3.87
N THR A 52 14.13 15.44 -4.16
CA THR A 52 14.62 15.65 -5.53
C THR A 52 15.88 14.84 -5.84
N ASN A 53 16.08 14.57 -7.13
CA ASN A 53 17.31 14.02 -7.64
C ASN A 53 18.30 15.17 -7.96
N PHE A 54 19.50 14.82 -8.43
CA PHE A 54 20.57 15.78 -8.77
C PHE A 54 20.22 16.73 -9.92
N LEU A 55 19.15 16.47 -10.68
CA LEU A 55 18.61 17.32 -11.73
C LEU A 55 17.51 18.27 -11.23
N GLY A 56 17.13 18.19 -9.94
CA GLY A 56 16.09 19.02 -9.34
C GLY A 56 14.67 18.52 -9.58
N GLY A 57 14.47 17.41 -10.28
CA GLY A 57 13.17 16.74 -10.40
C GLY A 57 12.91 15.80 -9.23
N GLY A 58 11.67 15.43 -9.01
CA GLY A 58 11.31 14.43 -7.99
C GLY A 58 12.01 13.11 -8.28
N HIS A 59 12.64 12.53 -7.25
CA HIS A 59 13.36 11.27 -7.38
C HIS A 59 12.39 10.11 -7.62
N GLY A 60 12.72 9.22 -8.58
CA GLY A 60 11.94 7.99 -8.80
C GLY A 60 11.81 7.11 -7.57
N GLY A 61 12.78 7.17 -6.66
CA GLY A 61 12.77 6.46 -5.39
C GLY A 61 11.59 6.83 -4.47
N ILE A 62 11.13 8.09 -4.47
CA ILE A 62 9.95 8.45 -3.68
C ILE A 62 8.68 7.85 -4.30
N MET A 63 8.55 7.88 -5.63
CA MET A 63 7.43 7.23 -6.30
C MET A 63 7.40 5.73 -6.05
N PHE A 64 8.56 5.07 -6.12
CA PHE A 64 8.72 3.66 -5.79
C PHE A 64 8.27 3.38 -4.35
N SER A 65 8.76 4.16 -3.38
CA SER A 65 8.43 3.97 -1.96
C SER A 65 6.95 4.15 -1.67
N LEU A 66 6.30 5.16 -2.26
CA LEU A 66 4.84 5.35 -2.10
C LEU A 66 4.04 4.19 -2.70
N GLY A 67 4.49 3.66 -3.84
CA GLY A 67 3.87 2.49 -4.47
C GLY A 67 4.01 1.23 -3.61
N ASP A 68 5.20 1.00 -3.04
CA ASP A 68 5.47 -0.13 -2.14
C ASP A 68 4.66 -0.03 -0.85
N ILE A 69 4.60 1.15 -0.24
CA ILE A 69 3.78 1.40 0.97
C ILE A 69 2.30 1.11 0.69
N ALA A 70 1.75 1.64 -0.40
CA ALA A 70 0.35 1.38 -0.76
C ALA A 70 0.09 -0.12 -0.99
N MET A 71 0.98 -0.81 -1.69
CA MET A 71 0.88 -2.26 -1.91
C MET A 71 0.99 -3.04 -0.60
N SER A 72 1.88 -2.63 0.30
CA SER A 72 2.05 -3.24 1.61
C SER A 72 0.76 -3.16 2.44
N PHE A 73 0.14 -1.99 2.52
CA PHE A 73 -1.13 -1.84 3.26
C PHE A 73 -2.27 -2.61 2.61
N ALA A 74 -2.36 -2.61 1.28
CA ALA A 74 -3.36 -3.40 0.55
C ALA A 74 -3.22 -4.90 0.86
N SER A 75 -2.00 -5.44 0.80
CA SER A 75 -1.76 -6.87 1.02
C SER A 75 -1.92 -7.30 2.47
N ASN A 76 -1.52 -6.46 3.42
CA ASN A 76 -1.63 -6.71 4.86
C ASN A 76 -3.00 -6.36 5.44
N GLY A 77 -3.87 -5.71 4.67
CA GLY A 77 -5.24 -5.36 5.07
C GLY A 77 -6.13 -6.56 5.39
N TYR A 78 -5.71 -7.76 5.02
CA TYR A 78 -6.37 -9.01 5.43
C TYR A 78 -5.97 -9.47 6.84
N GLY A 79 -5.00 -8.82 7.46
CA GLY A 79 -4.46 -9.22 8.77
C GLY A 79 -3.44 -10.35 8.72
N ARG A 80 -3.26 -11.00 7.58
CA ARG A 80 -2.22 -11.99 7.39
C ARG A 80 -0.95 -11.31 6.91
N GLN A 81 0.16 -11.51 7.63
CA GLN A 81 1.42 -10.88 7.30
C GLN A 81 1.87 -11.23 5.88
N SER A 82 2.12 -10.20 5.09
CA SER A 82 2.53 -10.32 3.70
C SER A 82 3.74 -9.44 3.44
N VAL A 83 4.72 -9.96 2.72
CA VAL A 83 5.96 -9.26 2.38
C VAL A 83 6.13 -9.17 0.87
N ALA A 84 6.59 -8.02 0.38
CA ALA A 84 6.87 -7.84 -1.04
C ALA A 84 8.03 -8.75 -1.48
N THR A 85 7.85 -9.44 -2.59
CA THR A 85 8.89 -10.27 -3.21
C THR A 85 9.35 -9.71 -4.55
N GLN A 86 8.52 -8.88 -5.17
CA GLN A 86 8.84 -8.24 -6.44
C GLN A 86 7.99 -7.01 -6.63
N ILE A 87 8.60 -5.95 -7.16
CA ILE A 87 7.93 -4.76 -7.69
C ILE A 87 8.63 -4.37 -8.97
N ASP A 88 7.83 -4.15 -10.02
CA ASP A 88 8.27 -3.60 -11.29
C ASP A 88 7.53 -2.28 -11.52
N ILE A 89 8.27 -1.19 -11.71
CA ILE A 89 7.71 0.15 -11.88
C ILE A 89 8.15 0.77 -13.21
N SER A 90 7.19 1.41 -13.88
CA SER A 90 7.42 2.23 -15.06
C SER A 90 7.12 3.69 -14.74
N TYR A 91 8.06 4.57 -15.00
CA TYR A 91 7.91 6.02 -14.85
C TYR A 91 7.49 6.65 -16.17
N HIS A 92 6.31 7.24 -16.19
CA HIS A 92 5.71 7.78 -17.42
C HIS A 92 5.94 9.29 -17.56
N ARG A 93 6.03 10.00 -16.42
CA ARG A 93 6.19 11.47 -16.36
C ARG A 93 7.02 11.87 -15.17
N GLY A 94 7.83 12.92 -15.36
CA GLY A 94 8.55 13.56 -14.27
C GLY A 94 7.58 14.26 -13.29
N VAL A 95 7.97 14.30 -12.03
CA VAL A 95 7.32 15.06 -10.97
C VAL A 95 8.31 16.08 -10.41
N ARG A 96 7.82 17.10 -9.73
CA ARG A 96 8.63 18.20 -9.20
C ARG A 96 8.19 18.61 -7.81
N PRO A 97 9.01 19.36 -7.06
CA PRO A 97 8.58 19.93 -5.78
C PRO A 97 7.25 20.69 -5.92
N GLY A 98 6.34 20.46 -4.97
CA GLY A 98 4.99 20.97 -4.97
C GLY A 98 3.92 20.03 -5.57
N ASP A 99 4.31 19.04 -6.37
CA ASP A 99 3.37 18.01 -6.83
C ASP A 99 2.98 17.08 -5.68
N THR A 100 1.69 16.80 -5.56
CA THR A 100 1.18 15.77 -4.63
C THR A 100 0.94 14.48 -5.42
N ILE A 101 1.70 13.44 -5.09
CA ILE A 101 1.56 12.11 -5.68
C ILE A 101 0.58 11.30 -4.84
N THR A 102 -0.39 10.69 -5.49
CA THR A 102 -1.28 9.70 -4.89
C THR A 102 -0.96 8.33 -5.48
N ALA A 103 -0.58 7.38 -4.63
CA ALA A 103 -0.37 5.98 -4.99
C ALA A 103 -1.61 5.18 -4.58
N THR A 104 -2.20 4.48 -5.54
CA THR A 104 -3.37 3.62 -5.34
C THR A 104 -3.00 2.19 -5.69
N ALA A 105 -3.04 1.30 -4.71
CA ALA A 105 -2.81 -0.13 -4.88
C ALA A 105 -4.13 -0.89 -4.90
N SER A 106 -4.25 -1.86 -5.80
CA SER A 106 -5.39 -2.75 -5.91
C SER A 106 -4.92 -4.18 -6.18
N GLU A 107 -5.46 -5.13 -5.42
CA GLU A 107 -5.20 -6.56 -5.65
C GLU A 107 -5.85 -7.00 -6.97
N ILE A 108 -5.06 -7.64 -7.84
CA ILE A 108 -5.51 -8.20 -9.11
C ILE A 108 -5.94 -9.65 -8.93
N SER A 109 -5.14 -10.40 -8.17
CA SER A 109 -5.39 -11.82 -7.90
C SER A 109 -4.69 -12.25 -6.63
N ARG A 110 -5.21 -13.29 -6.01
CA ARG A 110 -4.65 -13.86 -4.79
C ARG A 110 -4.77 -15.38 -4.81
N THR A 111 -3.70 -16.01 -4.38
CA THR A 111 -3.65 -17.43 -4.06
C THR A 111 -3.39 -17.62 -2.56
N ARG A 112 -3.23 -18.85 -2.11
CA ARG A 112 -2.89 -19.10 -0.70
C ARG A 112 -1.59 -18.41 -0.28
N ARG A 113 -0.58 -18.35 -1.16
CA ARG A 113 0.78 -17.88 -0.82
C ARG A 113 1.16 -16.57 -1.51
N PHE A 114 0.55 -16.23 -2.60
CA PHE A 114 0.91 -15.05 -3.38
C PHE A 114 -0.29 -14.18 -3.65
N ALA A 115 -0.08 -12.88 -3.62
CA ALA A 115 -1.02 -11.91 -4.14
C ALA A 115 -0.32 -10.99 -5.13
N HIS A 116 -1.02 -10.62 -6.18
CA HIS A 116 -0.54 -9.74 -7.23
C HIS A 116 -1.33 -8.44 -7.21
N HIS A 117 -0.62 -7.33 -7.31
CA HIS A 117 -1.19 -6.00 -7.19
C HIS A 117 -0.84 -5.13 -8.40
N ARG A 118 -1.75 -4.24 -8.73
CA ARG A 118 -1.49 -3.08 -9.59
C ARG A 118 -1.40 -1.85 -8.71
N VAL A 119 -0.43 -0.99 -9.03
CA VAL A 119 -0.29 0.30 -8.37
C VAL A 119 -0.27 1.39 -9.44
N GLU A 120 -1.08 2.42 -9.26
CA GLU A 120 -1.09 3.61 -10.09
C GLU A 120 -0.70 4.82 -9.25
N LEU A 121 0.25 5.60 -9.76
CA LEU A 121 0.69 6.83 -9.13
C LEU A 121 0.25 8.00 -10.00
N THR A 122 -0.48 8.95 -9.40
CA THR A 122 -1.06 10.09 -10.11
C THR A 122 -0.70 11.41 -9.46
N VAL A 123 -0.66 12.47 -10.27
CA VAL A 123 -0.62 13.88 -9.84
C VAL A 123 -1.79 14.57 -10.56
N ASN A 124 -2.73 15.17 -9.81
CA ASN A 124 -3.95 15.78 -10.37
C ASN A 124 -4.66 14.83 -11.36
N ASP A 125 -4.92 13.61 -10.95
CA ASP A 125 -5.55 12.53 -11.74
C ASP A 125 -4.79 12.11 -13.00
N ARG A 126 -3.59 12.63 -13.21
CA ARG A 126 -2.74 12.29 -14.35
C ARG A 126 -1.73 11.21 -13.95
N LEU A 127 -1.71 10.11 -14.67
CA LEU A 127 -0.79 9.00 -14.42
C LEU A 127 0.67 9.46 -14.61
N VAL A 128 1.48 9.33 -13.57
CA VAL A 128 2.92 9.64 -13.57
C VAL A 128 3.80 8.41 -13.50
N ALA A 129 3.34 7.35 -12.84
CA ALA A 129 3.99 6.04 -12.81
C ALA A 129 2.97 4.93 -12.63
N SER A 130 3.32 3.72 -13.02
CA SER A 130 2.53 2.52 -12.74
C SER A 130 3.44 1.37 -12.35
N ALA A 131 2.96 0.51 -11.47
CA ALA A 131 3.72 -0.65 -11.03
C ALA A 131 2.83 -1.90 -10.96
N THR A 132 3.49 -3.04 -11.01
CA THR A 132 2.94 -4.32 -10.62
C THR A 132 3.82 -4.90 -9.54
N GLY A 133 3.22 -5.55 -8.56
CA GLY A 133 3.97 -6.16 -7.48
C GLY A 133 3.38 -7.48 -7.04
N THR A 134 4.24 -8.30 -6.47
CA THR A 134 3.88 -9.59 -5.90
C THR A 134 4.27 -9.62 -4.43
N THR A 135 3.34 -10.05 -3.59
CA THR A 135 3.59 -10.27 -2.17
C THR A 135 3.50 -11.75 -1.83
N TYR A 136 4.34 -12.21 -0.92
CA TYR A 136 4.27 -13.53 -0.31
C TYR A 136 3.51 -13.43 1.02
N ARG A 137 2.51 -14.27 1.19
CA ARG A 137 1.66 -14.35 2.37
C ARG A 137 2.20 -15.42 3.31
N THR A 138 2.67 -15.01 4.47
CA THR A 138 3.21 -15.90 5.50
C THR A 138 2.09 -16.64 6.24
N ASP A 139 2.42 -17.48 7.20
CA ASP A 139 1.42 -18.09 8.10
C ASP A 139 1.17 -17.27 9.38
N GLU A 140 1.87 -16.13 9.51
CA GLU A 140 1.76 -15.24 10.66
C GLU A 140 0.56 -14.27 10.52
N TRP A 141 -0.10 -14.03 11.64
CA TRP A 141 -1.19 -13.07 11.73
C TRP A 141 -0.72 -11.82 12.45
N ILE A 142 -0.90 -10.67 11.81
CA ILE A 142 -0.67 -9.35 12.42
C ILE A 142 -1.63 -9.21 13.60
N LEU A 143 -1.18 -8.66 14.72
CA LEU A 143 -1.91 -8.55 15.98
C LEU A 143 -2.12 -9.89 16.73
N GLY A 144 -1.56 -10.98 16.24
CA GLY A 144 -1.75 -12.33 16.80
C GLY A 144 -3.01 -13.01 16.30
N PRO A 145 -3.05 -14.34 16.34
CA PRO A 145 -4.16 -15.13 15.76
C PRO A 145 -5.50 -14.94 16.49
N ASP A 146 -5.47 -14.63 17.80
CA ASP A 146 -6.66 -14.55 18.63
C ASP A 146 -7.56 -13.35 18.30
N ILE A 147 -7.03 -12.34 17.60
CA ILE A 147 -7.79 -11.18 17.14
C ILE A 147 -8.71 -11.55 15.95
N TRP A 148 -8.34 -12.58 15.20
CA TRP A 148 -8.99 -12.93 13.95
C TRP A 148 -9.96 -14.11 14.15
N PRO A 149 -11.25 -13.96 13.78
CA PRO A 149 -12.21 -15.08 13.81
C PRO A 149 -11.73 -16.27 12.98
N ASP A 150 -12.07 -17.49 13.42
CA ASP A 150 -11.69 -18.72 12.71
C ASP A 150 -12.14 -18.70 11.24
N GLU A 151 -13.39 -18.28 10.99
CA GLU A 151 -13.94 -18.15 9.64
C GLU A 151 -13.11 -17.19 8.75
N TRP A 152 -12.59 -16.11 9.34
CA TRP A 152 -11.71 -15.17 8.65
C TRP A 152 -10.37 -15.82 8.32
N ARG A 153 -9.77 -16.52 9.29
CA ARG A 153 -8.48 -17.20 9.13
C ARG A 153 -8.53 -18.36 8.13
N GLU A 154 -9.66 -19.04 8.02
CA GLU A 154 -9.87 -20.10 7.03
C GLU A 154 -10.03 -19.54 5.62
N LYS A 155 -10.59 -18.32 5.50
CA LYS A 155 -10.84 -17.68 4.22
C LYS A 155 -9.59 -16.97 3.66
N TYR A 156 -8.82 -16.35 4.53
CA TYR A 156 -7.69 -15.49 4.21
C TYR A 156 -6.36 -15.99 4.79
#